data_4db5fa7f9b417ae7880ef05f90df44da
#
_entry.id   4db5fa7f9b417ae7880ef05f90df44da
#
_cell.length_a   1.000
_cell.length_b   1.000
_cell.length_c   1.000
_cell.angle_alpha   90.00
_cell.angle_beta   90.00
_cell.angle_gamma   90.00
#
_symmetry.space_group_name_H-M   'P 1'
#
loop_
_entity.id
_entity.type
_entity.pdbx_description
1 polymer ?
#
loop_
_entity_poly.entity_id
_entity_poly.type
_entity_poly.pdbx_seq_one_letter_code
_entity_poly.pdbx_strand_id
1 'polypeptide(L)'
;MLRLENITFSYDNETEVLKDVTLNIEKGKKTLFLGENGSGKSTLFLIMNGLLKAQKGNVYFEGEKIKHKKKDLEELRRKVGIIFQDPEIQIFAPLVFQEVAYGPENLGYSAEKVEEKVSRAMKEINIEDLKDRPCHHLSYGQKKRVSIAAITAMEPELLILDEPTAWLDSKNTKRVSEILDNFSKAGKTMVVSTHDTDFAYEFADYIYVLEKGRIVRQGSRDEVFEDFEFLKKLNLNIPNVLKIKSYLKYKNLDENDYYKFLEEKNLL
;
A
#
# COMPACT_ATOMS: atom_id res chain seq x y z
N MET A 1 11.66 11.70 -0.39
CA MET A 1 11.21 11.13 -1.66
C MET A 1 9.95 11.82 -2.19
N LEU A 2 8.79 11.64 -1.56
CA LEU A 2 7.53 12.32 -1.92
C LEU A 2 7.07 13.18 -0.73
N ARG A 3 6.72 14.46 -0.97
CA ARG A 3 6.25 15.39 0.06
C ARG A 3 4.97 16.09 -0.40
N LEU A 4 4.00 16.13 0.47
CA LEU A 4 2.75 16.86 0.29
C LEU A 4 2.70 18.01 1.30
N GLU A 5 2.29 19.20 0.87
CA GLU A 5 2.19 20.40 1.72
C GLU A 5 0.81 21.02 1.59
N ASN A 6 0.10 21.11 2.72
CA ASN A 6 -1.19 21.78 2.90
C ASN A 6 -2.25 21.35 1.86
N ILE A 7 -2.33 20.05 1.57
CA ILE A 7 -3.23 19.50 0.57
C ILE A 7 -4.68 19.61 1.04
N THR A 8 -5.49 20.31 0.24
CA THR A 8 -6.94 20.34 0.39
C THR A 8 -7.57 19.88 -0.94
N PHE A 9 -8.61 19.05 -0.83
CA PHE A 9 -9.29 18.50 -1.99
C PHE A 9 -10.77 18.20 -1.70
N SER A 10 -11.62 18.48 -2.70
CA SER A 10 -13.05 18.16 -2.77
C SER A 10 -13.39 17.67 -4.18
N TYR A 11 -14.34 16.73 -4.30
CA TYR A 11 -14.84 16.28 -5.61
C TYR A 11 -15.90 17.22 -6.19
N ASP A 12 -16.72 17.84 -5.33
CA ASP A 12 -17.89 18.63 -5.66
C ASP A 12 -17.72 20.13 -5.36
N ASN A 13 -16.56 20.55 -4.85
CA ASN A 13 -16.27 21.88 -4.32
C ASN A 13 -17.09 22.30 -3.07
N GLU A 14 -17.91 21.40 -2.52
CA GLU A 14 -18.70 21.65 -1.33
C GLU A 14 -18.14 20.93 -0.10
N THR A 15 -17.84 19.62 -0.25
CA THR A 15 -17.38 18.79 0.85
C THR A 15 -15.88 18.49 0.73
N GLU A 16 -15.07 19.07 1.61
CA GLU A 16 -13.63 18.78 1.67
C GLU A 16 -13.38 17.35 2.13
N VAL A 17 -12.83 16.52 1.23
CA VAL A 17 -12.39 15.14 1.48
C VAL A 17 -11.02 15.12 2.14
N LEU A 18 -10.11 16.03 1.74
CA LEU A 18 -8.81 16.24 2.38
C LEU A 18 -8.72 17.68 2.87
N LYS A 19 -8.21 17.86 4.09
CA LYS A 19 -8.26 19.12 4.84
C LYS A 19 -6.88 19.44 5.41
N ASP A 20 -6.09 20.21 4.66
CA ASP A 20 -4.77 20.70 5.08
C ASP A 20 -3.79 19.55 5.44
N VAL A 21 -3.68 18.56 4.56
CA VAL A 21 -2.83 17.39 4.76
C VAL A 21 -1.39 17.72 4.37
N THR A 22 -0.48 17.58 5.35
CA THR A 22 0.97 17.71 5.14
C THR A 22 1.66 16.44 5.59
N LEU A 23 2.52 15.86 4.73
CA LEU A 23 3.23 14.60 5.02
C LEU A 23 4.51 14.45 4.20
N ASN A 24 5.36 13.53 4.62
CA ASN A 24 6.59 13.17 3.93
C ASN A 24 6.76 11.65 3.86
N ILE A 25 7.03 11.13 2.65
CA ILE A 25 7.36 9.72 2.42
C ILE A 25 8.88 9.61 2.25
N GLU A 26 9.51 8.85 3.11
CA GLU A 26 10.95 8.60 3.08
C GLU A 26 11.30 7.45 2.14
N LYS A 27 12.45 7.57 1.48
CA LYS A 27 12.96 6.54 0.57
C LYS A 27 13.34 5.27 1.34
N GLY A 28 12.97 4.11 0.81
CA GLY A 28 13.28 2.80 1.40
C GLY A 28 12.44 2.45 2.63
N LYS A 29 11.43 3.26 2.98
CA LYS A 29 10.55 3.01 4.13
C LYS A 29 9.19 2.48 3.71
N LYS A 30 8.58 1.73 4.63
CA LYS A 30 7.19 1.27 4.56
C LYS A 30 6.33 2.24 5.35
N THR A 31 5.64 3.12 4.65
CA THR A 31 4.72 4.09 5.27
C THR A 31 3.30 3.57 5.16
N LEU A 32 2.62 3.45 6.29
CA LEU A 32 1.22 3.04 6.31
C LEU A 32 0.27 4.19 6.61
N PHE A 33 -0.90 4.12 5.99
CA PHE A 33 -2.04 4.99 6.27
C PHE A 33 -3.15 4.18 6.92
N LEU A 34 -3.38 4.44 8.22
CA LEU A 34 -4.50 3.91 8.97
C LEU A 34 -5.67 4.88 8.95
N GLY A 35 -6.88 4.36 9.04
CA GLY A 35 -8.11 5.14 9.18
C GLY A 35 -9.31 4.39 8.64
N GLU A 36 -10.50 4.78 9.08
CA GLU A 36 -11.77 4.20 8.62
C GLU A 36 -11.99 4.38 7.11
N ASN A 37 -12.93 3.59 6.56
CA ASN A 37 -13.39 3.80 5.19
C ASN A 37 -13.98 5.21 5.04
N GLY A 38 -13.66 5.87 3.94
CA GLY A 38 -14.09 7.26 3.72
C GLY A 38 -13.22 8.32 4.42
N SER A 39 -12.16 7.96 5.14
CA SER A 39 -11.26 8.96 5.76
C SER A 39 -10.43 9.79 4.76
N GLY A 40 -10.37 9.40 3.47
CA GLY A 40 -9.67 10.12 2.42
C GLY A 40 -8.39 9.44 1.91
N LYS A 41 -8.05 8.22 2.36
CA LYS A 41 -6.80 7.50 1.99
C LYS A 41 -6.66 7.33 0.48
N SER A 42 -7.65 6.75 -0.20
CA SER A 42 -7.60 6.53 -1.65
C SER A 42 -7.50 7.86 -2.43
N THR A 43 -8.22 8.90 -2.00
CA THR A 43 -8.12 10.24 -2.60
C THR A 43 -6.71 10.81 -2.45
N LEU A 44 -6.11 10.65 -1.29
CA LEU A 44 -4.73 11.07 -1.04
C LEU A 44 -3.74 10.34 -1.95
N PHE A 45 -3.91 9.03 -2.15
CA PHE A 45 -3.09 8.20 -3.03
C PHE A 45 -3.21 8.60 -4.51
N LEU A 46 -4.42 8.96 -4.95
CA LEU A 46 -4.63 9.48 -6.30
C LEU A 46 -3.92 10.83 -6.51
N ILE A 47 -3.84 11.66 -5.47
CA ILE A 47 -3.08 12.93 -5.52
C ILE A 47 -1.57 12.65 -5.51
N MET A 48 -1.08 11.71 -4.71
CA MET A 48 0.33 11.30 -4.69
C MET A 48 0.82 10.80 -6.06
N ASN A 49 -0.02 10.05 -6.79
CA ASN A 49 0.29 9.55 -8.13
C ASN A 49 0.01 10.58 -9.25
N GLY A 50 -0.61 11.72 -8.93
CA GLY A 50 -0.99 12.76 -9.89
C GLY A 50 -2.19 12.41 -10.76
N LEU A 51 -3.02 11.42 -10.39
CA LEU A 51 -4.32 11.15 -11.02
C LEU A 51 -5.34 12.21 -10.65
N LEU A 52 -5.27 12.74 -9.43
CA LEU A 52 -6.04 13.90 -9.00
C LEU A 52 -5.12 15.09 -8.74
N LYS A 53 -5.62 16.29 -9.02
CA LYS A 53 -4.95 17.56 -8.72
C LYS A 53 -5.55 18.14 -7.45
N ALA A 54 -4.73 18.41 -6.45
CA ALA A 54 -5.17 19.12 -5.26
C ALA A 54 -5.71 20.54 -5.60
N GLN A 55 -6.74 20.97 -4.90
CA GLN A 55 -7.27 22.35 -5.07
C GLN A 55 -6.37 23.36 -4.39
N LYS A 56 -5.78 23.00 -3.23
CA LYS A 56 -4.77 23.80 -2.52
C LYS A 56 -3.59 22.92 -2.14
N GLY A 57 -2.45 23.56 -1.90
CA GLY A 57 -1.22 22.88 -1.52
C GLY A 57 -0.36 22.45 -2.71
N ASN A 58 0.68 21.71 -2.41
CA ASN A 58 1.68 21.30 -3.40
C ASN A 58 2.14 19.87 -3.16
N VAL A 59 2.46 19.17 -4.26
CA VAL A 59 3.11 17.87 -4.26
C VAL A 59 4.53 18.05 -4.79
N TYR A 60 5.50 17.45 -4.10
CA TYR A 60 6.91 17.42 -4.49
C TYR A 60 7.39 15.97 -4.59
N PHE A 61 8.10 15.65 -5.67
CA PHE A 61 8.79 14.39 -5.83
C PHE A 61 10.29 14.66 -5.99
N GLU A 62 11.12 14.05 -5.15
CA GLU A 62 12.58 14.28 -5.09
C GLU A 62 12.99 15.75 -5.01
N GLY A 63 12.21 16.54 -4.27
CA GLY A 63 12.42 17.96 -4.08
C GLY A 63 11.81 18.87 -5.16
N GLU A 64 11.43 18.31 -6.30
CA GLU A 64 10.85 19.04 -7.42
C GLU A 64 9.32 19.13 -7.30
N LYS A 65 8.77 20.34 -7.48
CA LYS A 65 7.33 20.58 -7.44
C LYS A 65 6.65 20.01 -8.69
N ILE A 66 5.63 19.19 -8.51
CA ILE A 66 4.79 18.67 -9.60
C ILE A 66 3.81 19.72 -10.08
N LYS A 67 4.00 20.20 -11.31
CA LYS A 67 3.22 21.32 -11.89
C LYS A 67 1.96 20.88 -12.63
N HIS A 68 1.59 19.60 -12.59
CA HIS A 68 0.44 19.01 -13.30
C HIS A 68 0.42 19.27 -14.82
N LYS A 69 1.57 19.50 -15.45
CA LYS A 69 1.71 19.45 -16.91
C LYS A 69 1.84 17.99 -17.36
N LYS A 70 1.43 17.69 -18.58
CA LYS A 70 1.44 16.33 -19.13
C LYS A 70 2.79 15.64 -18.92
N LYS A 71 3.90 16.29 -19.26
CA LYS A 71 5.26 15.77 -19.10
C LYS A 71 5.62 15.47 -17.64
N ASP A 72 5.28 16.37 -16.71
CA ASP A 72 5.57 16.20 -15.27
C ASP A 72 4.79 15.00 -14.70
N LEU A 73 3.54 14.81 -15.15
CA LEU A 73 2.70 13.70 -14.74
C LEU A 73 3.15 12.35 -15.34
N GLU A 74 3.58 12.33 -16.58
CA GLU A 74 4.16 11.15 -17.23
C GLU A 74 5.43 10.71 -16.48
N GLU A 75 6.30 11.66 -16.14
CA GLU A 75 7.51 11.37 -15.37
C GLU A 75 7.19 10.89 -13.95
N LEU A 76 6.25 11.53 -13.26
CA LEU A 76 5.81 11.09 -11.94
C LEU A 76 5.28 9.65 -11.98
N ARG A 77 4.40 9.31 -12.93
CA ARG A 77 3.78 7.98 -13.05
C ARG A 77 4.74 6.88 -13.48
N ARG A 78 5.86 7.21 -14.10
CA ARG A 78 6.96 6.26 -14.31
C ARG A 78 7.60 5.84 -13.00
N LYS A 79 7.70 6.78 -12.03
CA LYS A 79 8.41 6.58 -10.76
C LYS A 79 7.48 6.17 -9.62
N VAL A 80 6.21 6.49 -9.71
CA VAL A 80 5.20 6.23 -8.67
C VAL A 80 4.12 5.32 -9.24
N GLY A 81 4.18 4.04 -8.91
CA GLY A 81 3.15 3.06 -9.28
C GLY A 81 2.02 3.05 -8.25
N ILE A 82 0.78 2.85 -8.71
CA ILE A 82 -0.39 2.68 -7.84
C ILE A 82 -1.11 1.37 -8.14
N ILE A 83 -1.42 0.61 -7.09
CA ILE A 83 -2.22 -0.61 -7.11
C ILE A 83 -3.52 -0.31 -6.37
N PHE A 84 -4.65 -0.36 -7.08
CA PHE A 84 -5.97 -0.08 -6.52
C PHE A 84 -6.48 -1.21 -5.63
N GLN A 85 -7.41 -0.86 -4.73
CA GLN A 85 -8.07 -1.82 -3.86
C GLN A 85 -8.76 -2.92 -4.65
N ASP A 86 -9.55 -2.56 -5.66
CA ASP A 86 -10.22 -3.50 -6.55
C ASP A 86 -9.39 -3.74 -7.82
N PRO A 87 -8.86 -4.96 -8.04
CA PRO A 87 -8.12 -5.27 -9.25
C PRO A 87 -9.00 -5.27 -10.52
N GLU A 88 -10.32 -5.37 -10.40
CA GLU A 88 -11.22 -5.39 -11.57
C GLU A 88 -11.32 -4.03 -12.25
N ILE A 89 -11.11 -2.95 -11.50
CA ILE A 89 -11.05 -1.60 -12.12
C ILE A 89 -9.68 -1.28 -12.73
N GLN A 90 -8.67 -2.10 -12.46
CA GLN A 90 -7.30 -1.90 -12.94
C GLN A 90 -6.97 -2.80 -14.13
N ILE A 91 -7.42 -4.06 -14.12
CA ILE A 91 -7.15 -5.04 -15.17
C ILE A 91 -8.12 -4.83 -16.33
N PHE A 92 -7.58 -4.64 -17.53
CA PHE A 92 -8.37 -4.39 -18.74
C PHE A 92 -7.94 -5.21 -19.96
N ALA A 93 -6.71 -5.77 -19.96
CA ALA A 93 -6.23 -6.56 -21.08
C ALA A 93 -6.88 -7.96 -21.15
N PRO A 94 -7.03 -8.56 -22.32
CA PRO A 94 -7.60 -9.91 -22.47
C PRO A 94 -6.77 -11.01 -21.79
N LEU A 95 -5.44 -10.93 -21.89
CA LEU A 95 -4.50 -11.95 -21.38
C LEU A 95 -3.58 -11.36 -20.30
N VAL A 96 -3.17 -12.21 -19.36
CA VAL A 96 -2.28 -11.83 -18.26
C VAL A 96 -0.95 -11.26 -18.77
N PHE A 97 -0.32 -11.88 -19.76
CA PHE A 97 0.92 -11.35 -20.36
C PHE A 97 0.72 -9.93 -20.87
N GLN A 98 -0.36 -9.68 -21.60
CA GLN A 98 -0.66 -8.36 -22.17
C GLN A 98 -0.91 -7.31 -21.08
N GLU A 99 -1.60 -7.70 -20.00
CA GLU A 99 -1.82 -6.82 -18.86
C GLU A 99 -0.50 -6.39 -18.20
N VAL A 100 0.41 -7.34 -17.99
CA VAL A 100 1.72 -7.04 -17.36
C VAL A 100 2.65 -6.31 -18.33
N ALA A 101 2.55 -6.55 -19.64
CA ALA A 101 3.35 -5.91 -20.68
C ALA A 101 2.94 -4.46 -20.96
N TYR A 102 1.69 -4.12 -20.71
CA TYR A 102 1.11 -2.82 -21.09
C TYR A 102 1.91 -1.62 -20.56
N GLY A 103 2.31 -1.66 -19.29
CA GLY A 103 3.10 -0.58 -18.69
C GLY A 103 4.48 -0.41 -19.36
N PRO A 104 5.31 -1.45 -19.41
CA PRO A 104 6.60 -1.42 -20.14
C PRO A 104 6.50 -1.00 -21.60
N GLU A 105 5.48 -1.46 -22.35
CA GLU A 105 5.24 -1.05 -23.73
C GLU A 105 4.99 0.46 -23.85
N ASN A 106 4.12 1.01 -22.99
CA ASN A 106 3.84 2.46 -22.96
C ASN A 106 5.05 3.31 -22.52
N LEU A 107 6.00 2.70 -21.81
CA LEU A 107 7.28 3.34 -21.48
C LEU A 107 8.25 3.34 -22.66
N GLY A 108 7.91 2.70 -23.78
CA GLY A 108 8.69 2.68 -25.01
C GLY A 108 9.88 1.71 -25.01
N TYR A 109 9.83 0.65 -24.17
CA TYR A 109 10.84 -0.40 -24.18
C TYR A 109 10.75 -1.26 -25.46
N SER A 110 11.89 -1.84 -25.91
CA SER A 110 11.88 -2.82 -27.00
C SER A 110 11.13 -4.09 -26.60
N ALA A 111 10.68 -4.88 -27.58
CA ALA A 111 9.94 -6.12 -27.34
C ALA A 111 10.74 -7.09 -26.44
N GLU A 112 12.06 -7.22 -26.66
CA GLU A 112 12.93 -8.06 -25.83
C GLU A 112 12.99 -7.57 -24.38
N LYS A 113 13.05 -6.25 -24.19
CA LYS A 113 13.08 -5.65 -22.85
C LYS A 113 11.73 -5.75 -22.14
N VAL A 114 10.63 -5.66 -22.88
CA VAL A 114 9.27 -5.92 -22.36
C VAL A 114 9.17 -7.36 -21.87
N GLU A 115 9.56 -8.35 -22.69
CA GLU A 115 9.51 -9.77 -22.29
C GLU A 115 10.36 -10.04 -21.04
N GLU A 116 11.57 -9.46 -20.94
CA GLU A 116 12.45 -9.58 -19.77
C GLU A 116 11.76 -9.04 -18.51
N LYS A 117 11.17 -7.83 -18.60
CA LYS A 117 10.52 -7.16 -17.46
C LYS A 117 9.25 -7.91 -17.02
N VAL A 118 8.45 -8.35 -17.97
CA VAL A 118 7.24 -9.15 -17.72
C VAL A 118 7.61 -10.46 -17.03
N SER A 119 8.55 -11.21 -17.59
CA SER A 119 8.98 -12.49 -17.02
C SER A 119 9.51 -12.33 -15.60
N ARG A 120 10.30 -11.28 -15.35
CA ARG A 120 10.80 -10.98 -14.00
C ARG A 120 9.68 -10.62 -13.05
N ALA A 121 8.77 -9.72 -13.42
CA ALA A 121 7.66 -9.32 -12.57
C ALA A 121 6.74 -10.51 -12.26
N MET A 122 6.40 -11.34 -13.25
CA MET A 122 5.58 -12.52 -13.05
C MET A 122 6.23 -13.53 -12.10
N LYS A 123 7.54 -13.71 -12.19
CA LYS A 123 8.32 -14.58 -11.30
C LYS A 123 8.35 -14.04 -9.87
N GLU A 124 8.61 -12.74 -9.68
CA GLU A 124 8.61 -12.09 -8.36
C GLU A 124 7.25 -12.22 -7.64
N ILE A 125 6.15 -12.26 -8.40
CA ILE A 125 4.78 -12.34 -7.89
C ILE A 125 4.24 -13.77 -7.87
N ASN A 126 4.99 -14.75 -8.42
CA ASN A 126 4.59 -16.16 -8.45
C ASN A 126 3.30 -16.39 -9.27
N ILE A 127 3.30 -15.93 -10.53
CA ILE A 127 2.18 -16.03 -11.48
C ILE A 127 2.61 -16.45 -12.89
N GLU A 128 3.79 -17.06 -13.06
CA GLU A 128 4.28 -17.49 -14.39
C GLU A 128 3.32 -18.47 -15.06
N ASP A 129 2.67 -19.33 -14.26
CA ASP A 129 1.67 -20.29 -14.69
C ASP A 129 0.38 -19.67 -15.26
N LEU A 130 0.21 -18.36 -15.05
CA LEU A 130 -0.95 -17.62 -15.52
C LEU A 130 -0.69 -16.86 -16.82
N LYS A 131 0.53 -16.87 -17.37
CA LYS A 131 1.00 -16.03 -18.50
C LYS A 131 -0.01 -15.96 -19.66
N ASP A 132 -0.49 -17.11 -20.11
CA ASP A 132 -1.36 -17.21 -21.27
C ASP A 132 -2.85 -17.31 -20.92
N ARG A 133 -3.19 -17.10 -19.63
CA ARG A 133 -4.59 -17.16 -19.19
C ARG A 133 -5.35 -15.89 -19.51
N PRO A 134 -6.64 -16.01 -19.88
CA PRO A 134 -7.55 -14.88 -19.97
C PRO A 134 -7.76 -14.22 -18.58
N CYS A 135 -7.65 -12.90 -18.50
CA CYS A 135 -7.79 -12.17 -17.23
C CYS A 135 -9.17 -12.37 -16.57
N HIS A 136 -10.22 -12.50 -17.37
CA HIS A 136 -11.58 -12.71 -16.85
C HIS A 136 -11.82 -14.10 -16.24
N HIS A 137 -10.95 -15.08 -16.49
CA HIS A 137 -11.00 -16.41 -15.87
C HIS A 137 -10.24 -16.52 -14.54
N LEU A 138 -9.62 -15.45 -14.10
CA LEU A 138 -8.84 -15.43 -12.87
C LEU A 138 -9.72 -15.28 -11.64
N SER A 139 -9.34 -15.94 -10.53
CA SER A 139 -9.91 -15.65 -9.22
C SER A 139 -9.50 -14.24 -8.76
N TYR A 140 -10.24 -13.67 -7.81
CA TYR A 140 -9.96 -12.34 -7.28
C TYR A 140 -8.51 -12.20 -6.76
N GLY A 141 -8.02 -13.18 -5.98
CA GLY A 141 -6.64 -13.20 -5.51
C GLY A 141 -5.59 -13.35 -6.62
N GLN A 142 -5.92 -14.04 -7.74
CA GLN A 142 -5.07 -14.06 -8.92
C GLN A 142 -5.04 -12.70 -9.61
N LYS A 143 -6.21 -12.07 -9.81
CA LYS A 143 -6.32 -10.71 -10.36
C LYS A 143 -5.51 -9.71 -9.53
N LYS A 144 -5.60 -9.76 -8.19
CA LYS A 144 -4.80 -8.89 -7.31
C LYS A 144 -3.29 -9.05 -7.56
N ARG A 145 -2.80 -10.29 -7.69
CA ARG A 145 -1.39 -10.54 -8.00
C ARG A 145 -1.00 -10.08 -9.40
N VAL A 146 -1.88 -10.24 -10.38
CA VAL A 146 -1.66 -9.72 -11.74
C VAL A 146 -1.58 -8.19 -11.73
N SER A 147 -2.47 -7.49 -11.00
CA SER A 147 -2.41 -6.03 -10.90
C SER A 147 -1.12 -5.54 -10.23
N ILE A 148 -0.60 -6.28 -9.24
CA ILE A 148 0.71 -5.98 -8.63
C ILE A 148 1.83 -6.19 -9.67
N ALA A 149 1.83 -7.30 -10.41
CA ALA A 149 2.83 -7.60 -11.43
C ALA A 149 2.84 -6.54 -12.55
N ALA A 150 1.66 -6.11 -13.02
CA ALA A 150 1.53 -5.08 -14.06
C ALA A 150 2.21 -3.75 -13.67
N ILE A 151 2.09 -3.35 -12.41
CA ILE A 151 2.74 -2.13 -11.92
C ILE A 151 4.23 -2.36 -11.65
N THR A 152 4.60 -3.49 -11.04
CA THR A 152 6.01 -3.76 -10.72
C THR A 152 6.88 -4.01 -11.95
N ALA A 153 6.30 -4.45 -13.08
CA ALA A 153 6.99 -4.58 -14.36
C ALA A 153 7.55 -3.25 -14.89
N MET A 154 6.96 -2.12 -14.50
CA MET A 154 7.48 -0.77 -14.81
C MET A 154 8.67 -0.36 -13.93
N GLU A 155 8.96 -1.11 -12.85
CA GLU A 155 10.02 -0.83 -11.86
C GLU A 155 9.92 0.55 -11.22
N PRO A 156 8.77 0.93 -10.66
CA PRO A 156 8.63 2.23 -10.02
C PRO A 156 9.53 2.34 -8.77
N GLU A 157 9.93 3.57 -8.46
CA GLU A 157 10.71 3.89 -7.25
C GLU A 157 9.85 3.89 -5.99
N LEU A 158 8.56 4.22 -6.12
CA LEU A 158 7.55 4.23 -5.05
C LEU A 158 6.34 3.40 -5.48
N LEU A 159 5.96 2.44 -4.65
CA LEU A 159 4.72 1.67 -4.79
C LEU A 159 3.67 2.19 -3.81
N ILE A 160 2.51 2.58 -4.33
CA ILE A 160 1.32 2.91 -3.55
C ILE A 160 0.35 1.73 -3.68
N LEU A 161 -0.08 1.16 -2.54
CA LEU A 161 -1.00 0.02 -2.51
C LEU A 161 -2.22 0.39 -1.65
N ASP A 162 -3.37 0.50 -2.30
CA ASP A 162 -4.62 0.79 -1.59
C ASP A 162 -5.27 -0.52 -1.16
N GLU A 163 -5.34 -0.77 0.16
CA GLU A 163 -5.92 -1.96 0.80
C GLU A 163 -5.51 -3.27 0.07
N PRO A 164 -4.20 -3.61 -0.02
CA PRO A 164 -3.73 -4.69 -0.89
C PRO A 164 -4.23 -6.08 -0.51
N THR A 165 -4.66 -6.29 0.73
CA THR A 165 -5.16 -7.56 1.26
C THR A 165 -6.68 -7.62 1.41
N ALA A 166 -7.39 -6.53 1.11
CA ALA A 166 -8.84 -6.49 1.23
C ALA A 166 -9.53 -7.53 0.33
N TRP A 167 -10.57 -8.17 0.87
CA TRP A 167 -11.41 -9.20 0.20
C TRP A 167 -10.67 -10.47 -0.23
N LEU A 168 -9.44 -10.67 0.25
CA LEU A 168 -8.69 -11.90 0.03
C LEU A 168 -8.98 -12.91 1.14
N ASP A 169 -8.98 -14.19 0.77
CA ASP A 169 -8.91 -15.28 1.75
C ASP A 169 -7.53 -15.30 2.45
N SER A 170 -7.44 -16.02 3.56
CA SER A 170 -6.20 -16.10 4.36
C SER A 170 -4.97 -16.56 3.55
N LYS A 171 -5.17 -17.47 2.58
CA LYS A 171 -4.09 -17.99 1.73
C LYS A 171 -3.56 -16.90 0.77
N ASN A 172 -4.45 -16.15 0.15
CA ASN A 172 -4.07 -15.06 -0.76
C ASN A 172 -3.56 -13.84 0.01
N THR A 173 -4.12 -13.53 1.18
CA THR A 173 -3.58 -12.51 2.10
C THR A 173 -2.12 -12.81 2.43
N LYS A 174 -1.82 -14.03 2.88
CA LYS A 174 -0.44 -14.45 3.19
C LYS A 174 0.49 -14.28 1.98
N ARG A 175 0.06 -14.69 0.79
CA ARG A 175 0.86 -14.54 -0.44
C ARG A 175 1.16 -13.07 -0.77
N VAL A 176 0.16 -12.20 -0.66
CA VAL A 176 0.37 -10.76 -0.89
C VAL A 176 1.30 -10.18 0.17
N SER A 177 1.16 -10.53 1.44
CA SER A 177 2.07 -10.09 2.50
C SER A 177 3.52 -10.54 2.23
N GLU A 178 3.73 -11.79 1.82
CA GLU A 178 5.05 -12.32 1.44
C GLU A 178 5.68 -11.54 0.26
N ILE A 179 4.87 -11.14 -0.74
CA ILE A 179 5.31 -10.28 -1.85
C ILE A 179 5.77 -8.91 -1.33
N LEU A 180 4.98 -8.27 -0.45
CA LEU A 180 5.32 -6.98 0.13
C LEU A 180 6.57 -7.05 1.01
N ASP A 181 6.74 -8.12 1.75
CA ASP A 181 7.96 -8.37 2.54
C ASP A 181 9.21 -8.51 1.65
N ASN A 182 9.09 -9.21 0.52
CA ASN A 182 10.17 -9.33 -0.45
C ASN A 182 10.53 -7.96 -1.06
N PHE A 183 9.54 -7.12 -1.37
CA PHE A 183 9.78 -5.75 -1.82
C PHE A 183 10.47 -4.91 -0.75
N SER A 184 10.08 -5.07 0.51
CA SER A 184 10.73 -4.41 1.65
C SER A 184 12.20 -4.82 1.77
N LYS A 185 12.50 -6.13 1.73
CA LYS A 185 13.87 -6.67 1.76
C LYS A 185 14.72 -6.18 0.58
N ALA A 186 14.10 -5.93 -0.57
CA ALA A 186 14.75 -5.32 -1.73
C ALA A 186 14.91 -3.79 -1.63
N GLY A 187 14.52 -3.17 -0.51
CA GLY A 187 14.66 -1.73 -0.27
C GLY A 187 13.67 -0.85 -1.05
N LYS A 188 12.56 -1.42 -1.55
CA LYS A 188 11.53 -0.64 -2.25
C LYS A 188 10.80 0.28 -1.27
N THR A 189 10.54 1.51 -1.71
CA THR A 189 9.69 2.45 -0.97
C THR A 189 8.24 2.08 -1.17
N MET A 190 7.49 1.95 -0.09
CA MET A 190 6.07 1.57 -0.15
C MET A 190 5.20 2.50 0.68
N VAL A 191 4.04 2.82 0.12
CA VAL A 191 2.91 3.46 0.81
C VAL A 191 1.74 2.50 0.74
N VAL A 192 1.19 2.13 1.89
CA VAL A 192 0.12 1.14 1.98
C VAL A 192 -1.03 1.71 2.81
N SER A 193 -2.27 1.61 2.34
CA SER A 193 -3.42 1.81 3.20
C SER A 193 -3.90 0.48 3.76
N THR A 194 -4.37 0.50 4.98
CA THR A 194 -5.09 -0.62 5.58
C THR A 194 -5.95 -0.17 6.76
N HIS A 195 -6.97 -0.94 7.08
CA HIS A 195 -7.71 -0.87 8.33
C HIS A 195 -7.34 -2.03 9.28
N ASP A 196 -6.50 -2.97 8.82
CA ASP A 196 -5.98 -4.07 9.63
C ASP A 196 -4.79 -3.58 10.47
N THR A 197 -5.03 -3.47 11.78
CA THR A 197 -4.03 -2.97 12.73
C THR A 197 -2.96 -4.01 13.07
N ASP A 198 -3.25 -5.30 12.96
CA ASP A 198 -2.23 -6.35 13.14
C ASP A 198 -1.22 -6.29 11.99
N PHE A 199 -1.70 -6.26 10.73
CA PHE A 199 -0.84 -6.07 9.58
C PHE A 199 -0.05 -4.75 9.66
N ALA A 200 -0.70 -3.65 10.06
CA ALA A 200 -0.04 -2.36 10.20
C ALA A 200 1.11 -2.39 11.22
N TYR A 201 0.88 -3.01 12.38
CA TYR A 201 1.89 -3.12 13.43
C TYR A 201 3.10 -3.97 13.03
N GLU A 202 2.86 -5.07 12.31
CA GLU A 202 3.95 -5.95 11.84
C GLU A 202 4.75 -5.34 10.69
N PHE A 203 4.07 -4.66 9.77
CA PHE A 203 4.67 -4.26 8.50
C PHE A 203 5.26 -2.84 8.51
N ALA A 204 4.69 -1.87 9.24
CA ALA A 204 5.04 -0.46 9.12
C ALA A 204 6.39 -0.07 9.73
N ASP A 205 7.12 0.82 9.06
CA ASP A 205 8.20 1.60 9.67
C ASP A 205 7.67 2.93 10.20
N TYR A 206 6.69 3.53 9.49
CA TYR A 206 6.06 4.80 9.84
C TYR A 206 4.57 4.79 9.52
N ILE A 207 3.77 5.41 10.35
CA ILE A 207 2.31 5.40 10.24
C ILE A 207 1.75 6.81 10.26
N TYR A 208 0.83 7.08 9.35
CA TYR A 208 -0.08 8.22 9.37
C TYR A 208 -1.48 7.73 9.68
N VAL A 209 -2.15 8.34 10.67
CA VAL A 209 -3.55 8.06 10.99
C VAL A 209 -4.40 9.17 10.41
N LEU A 210 -5.28 8.78 9.49
CA LEU A 210 -6.17 9.70 8.77
C LEU A 210 -7.60 9.59 9.30
N GLU A 211 -8.17 10.69 9.77
CA GLU A 211 -9.56 10.80 10.19
C GLU A 211 -10.22 11.99 9.52
N LYS A 212 -11.37 11.77 8.86
CA LYS A 212 -12.21 12.83 8.24
C LYS A 212 -11.40 13.84 7.40
N GLY A 213 -10.41 13.32 6.66
CA GLY A 213 -9.57 14.10 5.75
C GLY A 213 -8.38 14.81 6.41
N ARG A 214 -8.07 14.55 7.69
CA ARG A 214 -6.93 15.13 8.42
C ARG A 214 -5.99 14.05 8.94
N ILE A 215 -4.71 14.35 9.00
CA ILE A 215 -3.74 13.55 9.77
C ILE A 215 -3.92 13.93 11.24
N VAL A 216 -4.37 12.98 12.06
CA VAL A 216 -4.63 13.18 13.49
C VAL A 216 -3.52 12.63 14.37
N ARG A 217 -2.71 11.70 13.85
CA ARG A 217 -1.47 11.20 14.48
C ARG A 217 -0.50 10.71 13.41
N GLN A 218 0.77 10.77 13.72
CA GLN A 218 1.83 10.20 12.89
C GLN A 218 3.02 9.81 13.78
N GLY A 219 3.80 8.84 13.35
CA GLY A 219 5.00 8.38 14.08
C GLY A 219 5.42 6.99 13.65
N SER A 220 6.40 6.45 14.36
CA SER A 220 6.74 5.02 14.29
C SER A 220 5.54 4.17 14.73
N ARG A 221 5.54 2.90 14.37
CA ARG A 221 4.47 1.97 14.78
C ARG A 221 4.28 1.94 16.30
N ASP A 222 5.36 1.95 17.07
CA ASP A 222 5.28 1.88 18.52
C ASP A 222 4.64 3.16 19.09
N GLU A 223 5.05 4.36 18.63
CA GLU A 223 4.47 5.65 19.06
C GLU A 223 2.96 5.77 18.73
N VAL A 224 2.52 5.23 17.59
CA VAL A 224 1.11 5.30 17.20
C VAL A 224 0.27 4.31 17.99
N PHE A 225 0.79 3.11 18.26
CA PHE A 225 0.05 2.05 18.92
C PHE A 225 0.18 2.00 20.45
N GLU A 226 1.03 2.84 21.09
CA GLU A 226 1.12 2.95 22.55
C GLU A 226 -0.18 3.45 23.21
N ASP A 227 -0.92 4.34 22.53
CA ASP A 227 -2.09 5.00 23.08
C ASP A 227 -3.38 4.23 22.71
N PHE A 228 -3.74 3.25 23.53
CA PHE A 228 -4.92 2.42 23.31
C PHE A 228 -6.24 3.20 23.37
N GLU A 229 -6.30 4.26 24.17
CA GLU A 229 -7.51 5.10 24.24
C GLU A 229 -7.68 5.93 22.97
N PHE A 230 -6.60 6.40 22.38
CA PHE A 230 -6.63 7.05 21.07
C PHE A 230 -7.11 6.09 19.97
N LEU A 231 -6.60 4.85 19.94
CA LEU A 231 -7.04 3.85 18.97
C LEU A 231 -8.54 3.55 19.09
N LYS A 232 -9.03 3.36 20.31
CA LYS A 232 -10.47 3.13 20.58
C LYS A 232 -11.36 4.28 20.11
N LYS A 233 -10.93 5.54 20.33
CA LYS A 233 -11.68 6.74 19.87
C LYS A 233 -11.84 6.77 18.36
N LEU A 234 -10.91 6.18 17.63
CA LEU A 234 -10.90 6.09 16.17
C LEU A 234 -11.48 4.77 15.65
N ASN A 235 -12.13 3.96 16.49
CA ASN A 235 -12.60 2.62 16.17
C ASN A 235 -11.51 1.70 15.56
N LEU A 236 -10.23 1.96 15.86
CA LEU A 236 -9.13 1.13 15.47
C LEU A 236 -8.89 0.03 16.50
N ASN A 237 -8.74 -1.19 16.04
CA ASN A 237 -8.42 -2.32 16.93
C ASN A 237 -7.02 -2.15 17.52
N ILE A 238 -6.84 -2.61 18.76
CA ILE A 238 -5.51 -2.78 19.33
C ILE A 238 -4.90 -4.05 18.69
N PRO A 239 -3.67 -4.01 18.14
CA PRO A 239 -3.00 -5.19 17.62
C PRO A 239 -2.96 -6.35 18.63
N ASN A 240 -3.21 -7.57 18.15
CA ASN A 240 -3.31 -8.74 19.01
C ASN A 240 -2.02 -8.99 19.81
N VAL A 241 -0.86 -8.78 19.19
CA VAL A 241 0.44 -8.88 19.89
C VAL A 241 0.54 -7.91 21.08
N LEU A 242 0.00 -6.71 20.97
CA LEU A 242 0.01 -5.73 22.07
C LEU A 242 -1.01 -6.09 23.16
N LYS A 243 -2.16 -6.65 22.81
CA LYS A 243 -3.10 -7.21 23.80
C LYS A 243 -2.45 -8.32 24.60
N ILE A 244 -1.74 -9.25 23.92
CA ILE A 244 -1.01 -10.34 24.56
C ILE A 244 0.08 -9.79 25.48
N LYS A 245 0.94 -8.89 24.99
CA LYS A 245 1.98 -8.26 25.82
C LYS A 245 1.42 -7.55 27.06
N SER A 246 0.32 -6.82 26.92
CA SER A 246 -0.35 -6.16 28.04
C SER A 246 -0.90 -7.17 29.05
N TYR A 247 -1.47 -8.27 28.58
CA TYR A 247 -1.99 -9.34 29.45
C TYR A 247 -0.86 -10.04 30.22
N LEU A 248 0.24 -10.40 29.55
CA LEU A 248 1.41 -11.02 30.19
C LEU A 248 1.97 -10.11 31.28
N LYS A 249 2.16 -8.82 30.97
CA LYS A 249 2.60 -7.82 31.95
C LYS A 249 1.66 -7.72 33.15
N TYR A 250 0.35 -7.72 32.92
CA TYR A 250 -0.65 -7.70 34.00
C TYR A 250 -0.58 -8.94 34.90
N LYS A 251 -0.26 -10.12 34.33
CA LYS A 251 -0.11 -11.38 35.07
C LYS A 251 1.29 -11.61 35.64
N ASN A 252 2.23 -10.68 35.46
CA ASN A 252 3.65 -10.85 35.77
C ASN A 252 4.29 -12.09 35.10
N LEU A 253 3.84 -12.43 33.89
CA LEU A 253 4.39 -13.46 33.05
C LEU A 253 5.30 -12.82 32.00
N ASP A 254 6.31 -13.55 31.52
CA ASP A 254 7.15 -13.11 30.42
C ASP A 254 6.78 -13.76 29.07
N GLU A 255 7.50 -13.40 28.00
CA GLU A 255 7.24 -13.96 26.68
C GLU A 255 7.56 -15.45 26.61
N ASN A 256 8.53 -15.95 27.41
CA ASN A 256 8.88 -17.38 27.46
C ASN A 256 7.76 -18.20 28.08
N ASP A 257 7.08 -17.70 29.10
CA ASP A 257 5.90 -18.33 29.68
C ASP A 257 4.79 -18.51 28.64
N TYR A 258 4.61 -17.49 27.78
CA TYR A 258 3.64 -17.56 26.69
C TYR A 258 4.04 -18.58 25.62
N TYR A 259 5.32 -18.62 25.20
CA TYR A 259 5.78 -19.63 24.24
C TYR A 259 5.65 -21.05 24.79
N LYS A 260 6.01 -21.31 26.05
CA LYS A 260 5.77 -22.60 26.70
C LYS A 260 4.30 -23.02 26.68
N PHE A 261 3.40 -22.06 26.97
CA PHE A 261 1.95 -22.29 26.90
C PHE A 261 1.52 -22.69 25.47
N LEU A 262 2.03 -22.02 24.43
CA LEU A 262 1.70 -22.35 23.04
C LEU A 262 2.23 -23.74 22.65
N GLU A 263 3.45 -24.09 23.03
CA GLU A 263 4.04 -25.42 22.81
C GLU A 263 3.22 -26.52 23.50
N GLU A 264 2.88 -26.35 24.79
CA GLU A 264 2.06 -27.29 25.56
C GLU A 264 0.66 -27.51 24.93
N LYS A 265 0.13 -26.53 24.22
CA LYS A 265 -1.16 -26.59 23.53
C LYS A 265 -1.08 -27.00 22.06
N ASN A 266 0.13 -27.31 21.53
CA ASN A 266 0.36 -27.54 20.09
C ASN A 266 -0.21 -26.44 19.21
N LEU A 267 0.03 -25.18 19.57
CA LEU A 267 -0.45 -23.99 18.85
C LEU A 267 0.69 -23.26 18.11
N LEU A 268 1.92 -23.77 18.16
CA LEU A 268 3.07 -23.35 17.37
C LEU A 268 3.25 -24.23 16.15
#